data_ea531f629bfd07a9a1b8755efbb685d9
#
_entry.id   ea531f629bfd07a9a1b8755efbb685d9
#
_cell.length_a   1.000
_cell.length_b   1.000
_cell.length_c   1.000
_cell.angle_alpha   90.00
_cell.angle_beta   90.00
_cell.angle_gamma   90.00
#
_symmetry.space_group_name_H-M   'P 1'
#
loop_
_entity.id
_entity.type
_entity.pdbx_description
1 polymer ?
#
loop_
_entity_poly.entity_id
_entity_poly.type
_entity_poly.pdbx_seq_one_letter_code
_entity_poly.pdbx_strand_id
1 'polypeptide(L)'
;MNDVEEELLKLLEEIQPDRRLVSFDEAATKQAVILRILSCLGWNQFNIDEIYPEYSVGGGRVDYALRHNNYNKVFMEVKKAGEDLEKHQAQLLNYSFQEGVKLAILTNGITWWFYLPLHEGSWEQRKFYTIEIYDQGAEEITQKFVDFLSKENVISGKAIENADKIYKSKQKQYLIKDTLPKAWNKLIKEADENLIGLLAETTEKLCGYKPDQATAEDFLASYVQKMEISVTASKQGISRERIKIAKSQFREGESYTGESISSFTFKGTKYEVKTWKEMLIQICNIMLATHRDRFEQVLNLVGRKR
;
A
#
# COMPACT_ATOMS: atom_id res chain seq x y z
N MET A 1 9.17 -1.32 -29.32
CA MET A 1 9.65 -0.30 -28.34
C MET A 1 9.99 0.94 -29.13
N ASN A 2 9.63 2.11 -28.65
CA ASN A 2 10.09 3.37 -29.26
C ASN A 2 11.42 3.81 -28.61
N ASP A 3 12.08 4.81 -29.17
CA ASP A 3 13.41 5.26 -28.69
C ASP A 3 13.40 5.62 -27.19
N VAL A 4 12.30 6.21 -26.69
CA VAL A 4 12.12 6.57 -25.27
C VAL A 4 12.08 5.33 -24.37
N GLU A 5 11.37 4.29 -24.80
CA GLU A 5 11.28 3.02 -24.03
C GLU A 5 12.63 2.31 -23.99
N GLU A 6 13.39 2.31 -25.09
CA GLU A 6 14.71 1.67 -25.12
C GLU A 6 15.75 2.38 -24.24
N GLU A 7 15.79 3.72 -24.29
CA GLU A 7 16.69 4.50 -23.44
C GLU A 7 16.37 4.34 -21.96
N LEU A 8 15.07 4.36 -21.61
CA LEU A 8 14.65 4.18 -20.22
C LEU A 8 14.92 2.76 -19.72
N LEU A 9 14.68 1.74 -20.55
CA LEU A 9 14.98 0.37 -20.20
C LEU A 9 16.46 0.17 -19.90
N LYS A 10 17.34 0.66 -20.76
CA LYS A 10 18.82 0.62 -20.55
C LYS A 10 19.22 1.32 -19.26
N LEU A 11 18.61 2.48 -18.96
CA LEU A 11 18.87 3.20 -17.72
C LEU A 11 18.42 2.38 -16.50
N LEU A 12 17.26 1.74 -16.55
CA LEU A 12 16.74 0.92 -15.45
C LEU A 12 17.60 -0.34 -15.23
N GLU A 13 18.06 -0.97 -16.30
CA GLU A 13 19.00 -2.10 -16.23
C GLU A 13 20.36 -1.71 -15.62
N GLU A 14 20.80 -0.45 -15.82
CA GLU A 14 21.99 0.11 -15.15
C GLU A 14 21.72 0.37 -13.65
N ILE A 15 20.54 0.93 -13.32
CA ILE A 15 20.19 1.37 -11.96
C ILE A 15 19.84 0.19 -11.05
N GLN A 16 19.09 -0.80 -11.51
CA GLN A 16 18.57 -1.89 -10.68
C GLN A 16 19.65 -2.69 -9.94
N PRO A 17 20.80 -3.03 -10.51
CA PRO A 17 21.85 -3.73 -9.77
C PRO A 17 22.63 -2.80 -8.81
N ASP A 18 22.56 -1.49 -9.00
CA ASP A 18 23.33 -0.53 -8.20
C ASP A 18 22.74 -0.27 -6.83
N ARG A 19 23.23 -0.98 -5.83
CA ARG A 19 22.77 -0.84 -4.42
C ARG A 19 23.31 0.39 -3.71
N ARG A 20 24.18 1.19 -4.33
CA ARG A 20 24.68 2.46 -3.76
C ARG A 20 23.58 3.51 -3.65
N LEU A 21 22.53 3.41 -4.45
CA LEU A 21 21.39 4.33 -4.42
C LEU A 21 20.77 4.46 -3.03
N VAL A 22 20.78 3.37 -2.22
CA VAL A 22 20.24 3.38 -0.84
C VAL A 22 20.96 4.36 0.08
N SER A 23 22.17 4.79 -0.29
CA SER A 23 23.00 5.72 0.48
C SER A 23 22.95 7.16 -0.04
N PHE A 24 22.24 7.41 -1.14
CA PHE A 24 22.16 8.73 -1.73
C PHE A 24 21.35 9.68 -0.84
N ASP A 25 21.88 10.89 -0.66
CA ASP A 25 21.11 12.00 -0.13
C ASP A 25 20.09 12.49 -1.18
N GLU A 26 19.31 13.48 -0.81
CA GLU A 26 18.27 14.03 -1.69
C GLU A 26 18.86 14.65 -2.97
N ALA A 27 19.97 15.38 -2.86
CA ALA A 27 20.61 16.02 -4.00
C ALA A 27 21.18 14.99 -5.00
N ALA A 28 21.87 13.97 -4.48
CA ALA A 28 22.37 12.87 -5.30
C ALA A 28 21.22 12.08 -5.96
N THR A 29 20.11 11.83 -5.21
CA THR A 29 18.92 11.18 -5.75
C THR A 29 18.33 12.00 -6.91
N LYS A 30 18.16 13.31 -6.74
CA LYS A 30 17.67 14.22 -7.78
C LYS A 30 18.50 14.14 -9.05
N GLN A 31 19.83 14.21 -8.93
CA GLN A 31 20.76 14.25 -10.08
C GLN A 31 20.96 12.88 -10.73
N ALA A 32 21.23 11.85 -9.93
CA ALA A 32 21.66 10.55 -10.46
C ALA A 32 20.48 9.66 -10.92
N VAL A 33 19.26 9.90 -10.42
CA VAL A 33 18.11 9.07 -10.72
C VAL A 33 16.99 9.87 -11.37
N ILE A 34 16.46 10.88 -10.65
CA ILE A 34 15.24 11.57 -11.08
C ILE A 34 15.39 12.26 -12.43
N LEU A 35 16.39 13.13 -12.57
CA LEU A 35 16.59 13.88 -13.79
C LEU A 35 16.98 13.00 -14.99
N ARG A 36 17.69 11.90 -14.75
CA ARG A 36 18.00 10.92 -15.81
C ARG A 36 16.73 10.24 -16.33
N ILE A 37 15.86 9.76 -15.43
CA ILE A 37 14.57 9.15 -15.80
C ILE A 37 13.70 10.17 -16.55
N LEU A 38 13.58 11.39 -16.03
CA LEU A 38 12.82 12.44 -16.71
C LEU A 38 13.35 12.75 -18.12
N SER A 39 14.68 12.78 -18.28
CA SER A 39 15.30 12.99 -19.61
C SER A 39 14.96 11.86 -20.57
N CYS A 40 15.07 10.59 -20.18
CA CYS A 40 14.66 9.46 -21.00
C CYS A 40 13.17 9.52 -21.36
N LEU A 41 12.33 10.10 -20.49
CA LEU A 41 10.90 10.28 -20.73
C LEU A 41 10.55 11.51 -21.60
N GLY A 42 11.59 12.17 -22.17
CA GLY A 42 11.46 13.29 -23.13
C GLY A 42 11.35 14.67 -22.49
N TRP A 43 11.53 14.80 -21.17
CA TRP A 43 11.60 16.10 -20.49
C TRP A 43 12.98 16.71 -20.59
N ASN A 44 13.07 17.96 -21.01
CA ASN A 44 14.36 18.65 -21.09
C ASN A 44 14.76 19.25 -19.73
N GLN A 45 15.70 18.60 -19.04
CA GLN A 45 16.18 19.05 -17.73
C GLN A 45 16.91 20.42 -17.74
N PHE A 46 17.32 20.90 -18.91
CA PHE A 46 17.98 22.20 -19.09
C PHE A 46 16.98 23.31 -19.46
N ASN A 47 15.70 22.97 -19.66
CA ASN A 47 14.65 23.92 -19.94
C ASN A 47 13.78 24.14 -18.70
N ILE A 48 13.93 25.30 -18.05
CA ILE A 48 13.18 25.69 -16.86
C ILE A 48 11.67 25.79 -17.09
N ASP A 49 11.25 26.00 -18.35
CA ASP A 49 9.80 26.02 -18.70
C ASP A 49 9.21 24.60 -18.79
N GLU A 50 10.06 23.56 -18.76
CA GLU A 50 9.64 22.15 -18.75
C GLU A 50 9.83 21.51 -17.38
N ILE A 51 11.00 21.65 -16.76
CA ILE A 51 11.31 21.17 -15.40
C ILE A 51 11.67 22.37 -14.55
N TYR A 52 10.71 22.86 -13.78
CA TYR A 52 10.91 23.99 -12.88
C TYR A 52 11.32 23.48 -11.50
N PRO A 53 12.56 23.72 -11.06
CA PRO A 53 13.00 23.29 -9.73
C PRO A 53 12.49 24.22 -8.64
N GLU A 54 12.28 23.68 -7.43
CA GLU A 54 11.91 24.43 -6.23
C GLU A 54 10.70 25.36 -6.45
N TYR A 55 9.66 24.83 -7.12
CA TYR A 55 8.47 25.62 -7.47
C TYR A 55 7.69 26.01 -6.23
N SER A 56 7.45 27.31 -6.04
CA SER A 56 6.78 27.87 -4.86
C SER A 56 5.25 27.72 -4.95
N VAL A 57 4.64 27.18 -3.90
CA VAL A 57 3.19 26.97 -3.76
C VAL A 57 2.76 27.32 -2.34
N GLY A 58 1.81 28.25 -2.19
CA GLY A 58 1.10 28.46 -0.92
C GLY A 58 1.98 28.69 0.32
N GLY A 59 3.17 29.30 0.16
CA GLY A 59 4.13 29.52 1.25
C GLY A 59 5.13 28.38 1.47
N GLY A 60 5.07 27.32 0.69
CA GLY A 60 6.06 26.26 0.60
C GLY A 60 6.58 26.05 -0.81
N ARG A 61 7.12 24.90 -1.10
CA ARG A 61 7.63 24.57 -2.42
C ARG A 61 7.55 23.06 -2.68
N VAL A 62 7.55 22.68 -3.95
CA VAL A 62 7.77 21.31 -4.43
C VAL A 62 9.11 21.24 -5.15
N ASP A 63 9.77 20.10 -5.08
CA ASP A 63 11.12 19.94 -5.68
C ASP A 63 11.12 20.17 -7.18
N TYR A 64 10.13 19.66 -7.90
CA TYR A 64 9.97 19.89 -9.33
C TYR A 64 8.50 20.09 -9.71
N ALA A 65 8.26 21.07 -10.58
CA ALA A 65 7.04 21.19 -11.36
C ALA A 65 7.34 20.85 -12.82
N LEU A 66 6.73 19.78 -13.36
CA LEU A 66 6.80 19.50 -14.79
C LEU A 66 5.71 20.31 -15.49
N ARG A 67 6.11 21.08 -16.50
CA ARG A 67 5.30 22.14 -17.10
C ARG A 67 5.18 21.99 -18.61
N HIS A 68 4.09 22.52 -19.14
CA HIS A 68 3.91 22.69 -20.58
C HIS A 68 3.06 23.94 -20.81
N ASN A 69 3.50 24.84 -21.72
CA ASN A 69 2.84 26.10 -22.02
C ASN A 69 2.50 26.92 -20.76
N ASN A 70 3.44 27.01 -19.82
CA ASN A 70 3.31 27.69 -18.53
C ASN A 70 2.27 27.07 -17.55
N TYR A 71 1.71 25.91 -17.86
CA TYR A 71 0.81 25.18 -16.94
C TYR A 71 1.56 24.06 -16.24
N ASN A 72 1.38 23.97 -14.92
CA ASN A 72 1.88 22.86 -14.13
C ASN A 72 1.07 21.60 -14.46
N LYS A 73 1.74 20.55 -14.87
CA LYS A 73 1.14 19.25 -15.23
C LYS A 73 1.36 18.20 -14.17
N VAL A 74 2.56 18.17 -13.58
CA VAL A 74 2.94 17.21 -12.54
C VAL A 74 3.71 17.94 -11.45
N PHE A 75 3.41 17.67 -10.19
CA PHE A 75 4.25 18.04 -9.08
C PHE A 75 5.03 16.81 -8.59
N MET A 76 6.30 17.00 -8.26
CA MET A 76 7.16 15.94 -7.77
C MET A 76 7.90 16.40 -6.53
N GLU A 77 7.85 15.56 -5.50
CA GLU A 77 8.61 15.70 -4.27
C GLU A 77 9.59 14.55 -4.17
N VAL A 78 10.85 14.85 -3.90
CA VAL A 78 11.94 13.89 -3.83
C VAL A 78 12.46 13.83 -2.41
N LYS A 79 12.74 12.65 -1.92
CA LYS A 79 13.35 12.42 -0.61
C LYS A 79 14.59 11.56 -0.76
N LYS A 80 15.46 11.58 0.23
CA LYS A 80 16.62 10.69 0.26
C LYS A 80 16.17 9.23 0.34
N ALA A 81 16.98 8.33 -0.18
CA ALA A 81 16.75 6.90 -0.08
C ALA A 81 16.58 6.46 1.41
N GLY A 82 15.60 5.60 1.67
CA GLY A 82 15.30 5.09 3.02
C GLY A 82 14.51 6.03 3.92
N GLU A 83 14.10 7.21 3.44
CA GLU A 83 13.17 8.07 4.15
C GLU A 83 11.74 7.54 4.06
N ASP A 84 10.99 7.70 5.15
CA ASP A 84 9.58 7.34 5.21
C ASP A 84 8.74 8.35 4.40
N LEU A 85 8.30 7.92 3.23
CA LEU A 85 7.53 8.75 2.31
C LEU A 85 6.14 9.12 2.84
N GLU A 86 5.55 8.35 3.76
CA GLU A 86 4.19 8.59 4.27
C GLU A 86 4.05 9.97 4.93
N LYS A 87 5.12 10.45 5.56
CA LYS A 87 5.14 11.75 6.24
C LYS A 87 5.03 12.95 5.31
N HIS A 88 5.36 12.78 4.03
CA HIS A 88 5.45 13.87 3.05
C HIS A 88 4.25 13.93 2.08
N GLN A 89 3.42 12.88 2.05
CA GLN A 89 2.31 12.79 1.10
C GLN A 89 1.26 13.89 1.28
N ALA A 90 0.92 14.24 2.53
CA ALA A 90 -0.10 15.25 2.79
C ALA A 90 0.28 16.63 2.23
N GLN A 91 1.54 17.02 2.37
CA GLN A 91 2.04 18.31 1.88
C GLN A 91 1.98 18.39 0.36
N LEU A 92 2.52 17.38 -0.34
CA LEU A 92 2.52 17.32 -1.79
C LEU A 92 1.10 17.35 -2.37
N LEU A 93 0.19 16.58 -1.79
CA LEU A 93 -1.18 16.50 -2.27
C LEU A 93 -1.97 17.81 -2.01
N ASN A 94 -1.73 18.48 -0.89
CA ASN A 94 -2.30 19.79 -0.61
C ASN A 94 -1.82 20.84 -1.62
N TYR A 95 -0.54 20.89 -1.92
CA TYR A 95 0.01 21.81 -2.94
C TYR A 95 -0.55 21.52 -4.32
N SER A 96 -0.64 20.24 -4.69
CA SER A 96 -1.22 19.83 -5.97
C SER A 96 -2.70 20.22 -6.08
N PHE A 97 -3.45 20.09 -4.99
CA PHE A 97 -4.85 20.49 -4.94
C PHE A 97 -5.01 22.01 -5.08
N GLN A 98 -4.21 22.81 -4.37
CA GLN A 98 -4.25 24.28 -4.45
C GLN A 98 -3.99 24.80 -5.87
N GLU A 99 -3.06 24.19 -6.59
CA GLU A 99 -2.69 24.57 -7.97
C GLU A 99 -3.51 23.86 -9.05
N GLY A 100 -4.44 22.98 -8.67
CA GLY A 100 -5.24 22.20 -9.62
C GLY A 100 -4.44 21.17 -10.43
N VAL A 101 -3.28 20.75 -9.93
CA VAL A 101 -2.41 19.77 -10.59
C VAL A 101 -2.99 18.37 -10.43
N LYS A 102 -3.18 17.68 -11.55
CA LYS A 102 -3.90 16.38 -11.60
C LYS A 102 -3.03 15.17 -11.31
N LEU A 103 -1.70 15.29 -11.41
CA LEU A 103 -0.75 14.20 -11.18
C LEU A 103 0.33 14.67 -10.23
N ALA A 104 0.56 13.91 -9.17
CA ALA A 104 1.65 14.16 -8.22
C ALA A 104 2.47 12.90 -7.98
N ILE A 105 3.77 13.09 -7.75
CA ILE A 105 4.72 12.01 -7.56
C ILE A 105 5.54 12.28 -6.31
N LEU A 106 5.58 11.30 -5.42
CA LEU A 106 6.44 11.29 -4.25
C LEU A 106 7.44 10.15 -4.41
N THR A 107 8.74 10.45 -4.33
CA THR A 107 9.77 9.45 -4.60
C THR A 107 11.02 9.64 -3.74
N ASN A 108 11.73 8.55 -3.50
CA ASN A 108 13.09 8.54 -2.95
C ASN A 108 14.12 7.97 -3.96
N GLY A 109 13.76 7.96 -5.25
CA GLY A 109 14.58 7.41 -6.32
C GLY A 109 14.43 5.89 -6.49
N ILE A 110 14.09 5.13 -5.45
CA ILE A 110 13.90 3.68 -5.48
C ILE A 110 12.42 3.34 -5.51
N THR A 111 11.65 3.96 -4.63
CA THR A 111 10.19 3.86 -4.54
C THR A 111 9.56 5.10 -5.14
N TRP A 112 8.56 4.92 -6.00
CA TRP A 112 7.82 5.99 -6.66
C TRP A 112 6.34 5.81 -6.42
N TRP A 113 5.71 6.78 -5.79
CA TRP A 113 4.28 6.82 -5.51
C TRP A 113 3.60 7.82 -6.42
N PHE A 114 2.61 7.34 -7.19
CA PHE A 114 1.84 8.15 -8.14
C PHE A 114 0.45 8.41 -7.59
N TYR A 115 0.06 9.68 -7.58
CA TYR A 115 -1.20 10.16 -7.01
C TYR A 115 -2.06 10.91 -8.02
N LEU A 116 -3.38 10.80 -7.83
CA LEU A 116 -4.38 11.67 -8.44
C LEU A 116 -4.92 12.64 -7.37
N PRO A 117 -4.26 13.80 -7.14
CA PRO A 117 -4.55 14.69 -6.00
C PRO A 117 -5.98 15.20 -5.94
N LEU A 118 -6.62 15.39 -7.11
CA LEU A 118 -7.97 15.97 -7.23
C LEU A 118 -9.09 14.93 -7.08
N HIS A 119 -8.75 13.63 -6.92
CA HIS A 119 -9.73 12.58 -6.73
C HIS A 119 -10.21 12.51 -5.28
N GLU A 120 -11.37 11.90 -5.08
CA GLU A 120 -11.97 11.69 -3.77
C GLU A 120 -11.21 10.59 -2.99
N GLY A 121 -11.35 10.62 -1.65
CA GLY A 121 -10.80 9.60 -0.78
C GLY A 121 -9.60 10.05 0.04
N SER A 122 -9.07 9.12 0.86
CA SER A 122 -7.86 9.33 1.65
C SER A 122 -6.61 9.45 0.76
N TRP A 123 -5.50 9.88 1.36
CA TRP A 123 -4.20 9.95 0.66
C TRP A 123 -3.82 8.60 0.04
N GLU A 124 -4.01 7.49 0.76
CA GLU A 124 -3.74 6.14 0.29
C GLU A 124 -4.64 5.72 -0.88
N GLN A 125 -5.92 6.11 -0.84
CA GLN A 125 -6.86 5.83 -1.92
C GLN A 125 -6.53 6.61 -3.19
N ARG A 126 -5.99 7.83 -3.07
CA ARG A 126 -5.54 8.66 -4.19
C ARG A 126 -4.24 8.16 -4.81
N LYS A 127 -3.47 7.32 -4.11
CA LYS A 127 -2.27 6.64 -4.63
C LYS A 127 -2.70 5.52 -5.58
N PHE A 128 -2.65 5.79 -6.88
CA PHE A 128 -3.12 4.82 -7.88
C PHE A 128 -2.05 3.80 -8.27
N TYR A 129 -0.74 4.15 -8.21
CA TYR A 129 0.33 3.23 -8.56
C TYR A 129 1.57 3.41 -7.69
N THR A 130 2.36 2.33 -7.57
CA THR A 130 3.66 2.32 -6.91
C THR A 130 4.64 1.59 -7.83
N ILE A 131 5.81 2.21 -8.08
CA ILE A 131 6.95 1.54 -8.69
C ILE A 131 8.00 1.32 -7.61
N GLU A 132 8.52 0.09 -7.54
CA GLU A 132 9.66 -0.31 -6.71
C GLU A 132 10.78 -0.77 -7.64
N ILE A 133 11.79 0.09 -7.82
CA ILE A 133 12.84 -0.15 -8.84
C ILE A 133 13.57 -1.48 -8.60
N TYR A 134 13.75 -1.88 -7.36
CA TYR A 134 14.51 -3.11 -7.05
C TYR A 134 13.68 -4.39 -7.07
N ASP A 135 12.35 -4.30 -7.03
CA ASP A 135 11.47 -5.45 -6.83
C ASP A 135 10.66 -5.83 -8.08
N GLN A 136 10.53 -4.89 -9.04
CA GLN A 136 9.77 -5.08 -10.28
C GLN A 136 10.70 -5.26 -11.48
N GLY A 137 10.21 -5.91 -12.54
CA GLY A 137 10.96 -6.08 -13.78
C GLY A 137 11.19 -4.74 -14.52
N ALA A 138 12.38 -4.55 -15.10
CA ALA A 138 12.73 -3.31 -15.79
C ALA A 138 11.77 -2.96 -16.94
N GLU A 139 11.29 -3.96 -17.67
CA GLU A 139 10.30 -3.77 -18.74
C GLU A 139 8.95 -3.27 -18.22
N GLU A 140 8.46 -3.86 -17.12
CA GLU A 140 7.23 -3.41 -16.48
C GLU A 140 7.36 -1.97 -15.98
N ILE A 141 8.46 -1.65 -15.31
CA ILE A 141 8.76 -0.30 -14.81
C ILE A 141 8.80 0.70 -15.96
N THR A 142 9.51 0.36 -17.05
CA THR A 142 9.59 1.18 -18.25
C THR A 142 8.22 1.53 -18.78
N GLN A 143 7.36 0.53 -18.96
CA GLN A 143 6.00 0.75 -19.45
C GLN A 143 5.19 1.67 -18.52
N LYS A 144 5.33 1.51 -17.20
CA LYS A 144 4.60 2.33 -16.23
C LYS A 144 5.10 3.77 -16.18
N PHE A 145 6.39 3.98 -16.27
CA PHE A 145 6.93 5.34 -16.40
C PHE A 145 6.46 6.01 -17.70
N VAL A 146 6.47 5.31 -18.81
CA VAL A 146 5.95 5.84 -20.09
C VAL A 146 4.47 6.13 -19.98
N ASP A 147 3.66 5.20 -19.44
CA ASP A 147 2.22 5.36 -19.28
C ASP A 147 1.82 6.60 -18.47
N PHE A 148 2.59 6.92 -17.41
CA PHE A 148 2.18 7.95 -16.44
C PHE A 148 3.01 9.21 -16.47
N LEU A 149 4.26 9.18 -16.98
CA LEU A 149 5.19 10.27 -16.80
C LEU A 149 5.91 10.70 -18.10
N SER A 150 5.79 9.97 -19.22
CA SER A 150 6.36 10.46 -20.47
C SER A 150 5.74 11.82 -20.84
N LYS A 151 6.60 12.72 -21.35
CA LYS A 151 6.17 14.07 -21.72
C LYS A 151 5.00 14.05 -22.70
N GLU A 152 5.01 13.15 -23.69
CA GLU A 152 3.94 13.01 -24.66
C GLU A 152 2.62 12.64 -23.98
N ASN A 153 2.61 11.62 -23.12
CA ASN A 153 1.39 11.17 -22.45
C ASN A 153 0.87 12.18 -21.42
N VAL A 154 1.76 12.90 -20.73
CA VAL A 154 1.37 13.96 -19.79
C VAL A 154 0.75 15.14 -20.53
N ILE A 155 1.34 15.58 -21.65
CA ILE A 155 0.85 16.72 -22.45
C ILE A 155 -0.46 16.37 -23.15
N SER A 156 -0.58 15.20 -23.74
CA SER A 156 -1.80 14.74 -24.44
C SER A 156 -2.96 14.42 -23.50
N GLY A 157 -2.70 14.24 -22.19
CA GLY A 157 -3.69 13.83 -21.21
C GLY A 157 -3.82 12.30 -21.06
N LYS A 158 -3.17 11.51 -21.90
CA LYS A 158 -3.18 10.03 -21.79
C LYS A 158 -2.68 9.53 -20.43
N ALA A 159 -1.68 10.21 -19.83
CA ALA A 159 -1.19 9.87 -18.51
C ALA A 159 -2.30 9.84 -17.45
N ILE A 160 -3.19 10.85 -17.48
CA ILE A 160 -4.35 10.92 -16.59
C ILE A 160 -5.39 9.85 -16.93
N GLU A 161 -5.66 9.62 -18.21
CA GLU A 161 -6.60 8.55 -18.61
C GLU A 161 -6.12 7.16 -18.17
N ASN A 162 -4.83 6.87 -18.29
CA ASN A 162 -4.23 5.62 -17.82
C ASN A 162 -4.28 5.50 -16.30
N ALA A 163 -3.97 6.59 -15.59
CA ALA A 163 -4.06 6.66 -14.13
C ALA A 163 -5.50 6.43 -13.64
N ASP A 164 -6.49 7.06 -14.29
CA ASP A 164 -7.93 6.92 -13.99
C ASP A 164 -8.42 5.48 -14.14
N LYS A 165 -7.99 4.77 -15.17
CA LYS A 165 -8.35 3.36 -15.38
C LYS A 165 -7.88 2.51 -14.19
N ILE A 166 -6.65 2.70 -13.73
CA ILE A 166 -6.10 1.95 -12.59
C ILE A 166 -6.79 2.36 -11.30
N TYR A 167 -6.99 3.66 -11.08
CA TYR A 167 -7.69 4.17 -9.91
C TYR A 167 -9.10 3.57 -9.79
N LYS A 168 -9.89 3.60 -10.86
CA LYS A 168 -11.24 3.03 -10.90
C LYS A 168 -11.24 1.51 -10.66
N SER A 169 -10.26 0.81 -11.22
CA SER A 169 -10.10 -0.64 -10.98
C SER A 169 -9.80 -0.94 -9.51
N LYS A 170 -8.88 -0.18 -8.88
CA LYS A 170 -8.58 -0.31 -7.45
C LYS A 170 -9.80 0.02 -6.57
N GLN A 171 -10.52 1.09 -6.88
CA GLN A 171 -11.74 1.47 -6.15
C GLN A 171 -12.79 0.37 -6.24
N LYS A 172 -13.01 -0.21 -7.42
CA LYS A 172 -13.92 -1.34 -7.61
C LYS A 172 -13.50 -2.54 -6.75
N GLN A 173 -12.22 -2.89 -6.76
CA GLN A 173 -11.71 -4.00 -5.94
C GLN A 173 -11.85 -3.73 -4.44
N TYR A 174 -11.61 -2.48 -4.02
CA TYR A 174 -11.80 -2.08 -2.63
C TYR A 174 -13.28 -2.21 -2.21
N LEU A 175 -14.20 -1.69 -3.01
CA LEU A 175 -15.64 -1.80 -2.77
C LEU A 175 -16.09 -3.27 -2.70
N ILE A 176 -15.61 -4.10 -3.61
CA ILE A 176 -15.92 -5.54 -3.59
C ILE A 176 -15.42 -6.17 -2.27
N LYS A 177 -14.16 -5.93 -1.89
CA LYS A 177 -13.58 -6.47 -0.65
C LYS A 177 -14.32 -6.00 0.60
N ASP A 178 -14.73 -4.74 0.66
CA ASP A 178 -15.50 -4.18 1.77
C ASP A 178 -16.94 -4.72 1.82
N THR A 179 -17.52 -4.99 0.65
CA THR A 179 -18.91 -5.45 0.54
C THR A 179 -19.07 -6.95 0.74
N LEU A 180 -18.08 -7.76 0.37
CA LEU A 180 -18.15 -9.22 0.51
C LEU A 180 -18.51 -9.71 1.92
N PRO A 181 -17.91 -9.19 3.01
CA PRO A 181 -18.33 -9.57 4.36
C PRO A 181 -19.78 -9.18 4.70
N LYS A 182 -20.23 -8.05 4.17
CA LYS A 182 -21.61 -7.57 4.34
C LYS A 182 -22.59 -8.47 3.58
N ALA A 183 -22.25 -8.84 2.35
CA ALA A 183 -23.04 -9.78 1.55
C ALA A 183 -23.12 -11.16 2.22
N TRP A 184 -22.00 -11.68 2.72
CA TRP A 184 -21.97 -12.92 3.47
C TRP A 184 -22.88 -12.89 4.71
N ASN A 185 -22.75 -11.84 5.53
CA ASN A 185 -23.60 -11.66 6.70
C ASN A 185 -25.09 -11.57 6.34
N LYS A 186 -25.40 -10.94 5.20
CA LYS A 186 -26.78 -10.86 4.71
C LYS A 186 -27.31 -12.23 4.33
N LEU A 187 -26.58 -13.01 3.55
CA LEU A 187 -26.97 -14.37 3.12
C LEU A 187 -27.25 -15.29 4.31
N ILE A 188 -26.40 -15.23 5.34
CA ILE A 188 -26.60 -16.05 6.55
C ILE A 188 -27.81 -15.59 7.36
N LYS A 189 -27.97 -14.26 7.56
CA LYS A 189 -29.08 -13.71 8.39
C LYS A 189 -30.46 -13.90 7.75
N GLU A 190 -30.53 -13.79 6.43
CA GLU A 190 -31.78 -13.94 5.67
C GLU A 190 -32.08 -15.41 5.33
N ALA A 191 -31.20 -16.34 5.74
CA ALA A 191 -31.31 -17.77 5.43
C ALA A 191 -31.59 -18.01 3.95
N ASP A 192 -30.71 -17.45 3.07
CA ASP A 192 -30.87 -17.50 1.61
C ASP A 192 -31.08 -18.94 1.13
N GLU A 193 -32.13 -19.16 0.30
CA GLU A 193 -32.55 -20.49 -0.15
C GLU A 193 -31.45 -21.26 -0.88
N ASN A 194 -30.61 -20.56 -1.67
CA ASN A 194 -29.49 -21.21 -2.37
C ASN A 194 -28.40 -21.63 -1.38
N LEU A 195 -28.15 -20.82 -0.35
CA LEU A 195 -27.18 -21.17 0.69
C LEU A 195 -27.66 -22.38 1.50
N ILE A 196 -28.95 -22.45 1.83
CA ILE A 196 -29.57 -23.59 2.51
C ILE A 196 -29.46 -24.84 1.64
N GLY A 197 -29.81 -24.73 0.34
CA GLY A 197 -29.70 -25.84 -0.62
C GLY A 197 -28.27 -26.37 -0.72
N LEU A 198 -27.28 -25.47 -0.86
CA LEU A 198 -25.87 -25.83 -0.92
C LEU A 198 -25.38 -26.52 0.36
N LEU A 199 -25.83 -26.03 1.52
CA LEU A 199 -25.51 -26.61 2.83
C LEU A 199 -26.08 -28.04 2.95
N ALA A 200 -27.34 -28.23 2.54
CA ALA A 200 -28.00 -29.53 2.57
C ALA A 200 -27.33 -30.56 1.64
N GLU A 201 -27.01 -30.18 0.40
CA GLU A 201 -26.29 -31.05 -0.56
C GLU A 201 -24.88 -31.39 -0.07
N THR A 202 -24.19 -30.42 0.53
CA THR A 202 -22.84 -30.65 1.05
C THR A 202 -22.89 -31.61 2.25
N THR A 203 -23.87 -31.45 3.12
CA THR A 203 -24.09 -32.37 4.26
C THR A 203 -24.36 -33.78 3.79
N GLU A 204 -25.23 -33.96 2.78
CA GLU A 204 -25.51 -35.27 2.18
C GLU A 204 -24.25 -35.95 1.62
N LYS A 205 -23.39 -35.19 0.93
CA LYS A 205 -22.11 -35.71 0.41
C LYS A 205 -21.15 -36.16 1.53
N LEU A 206 -21.21 -35.53 2.69
CA LEU A 206 -20.31 -35.83 3.81
C LEU A 206 -20.77 -37.01 4.67
N CYS A 207 -22.09 -37.15 4.93
CA CYS A 207 -22.61 -38.15 5.84
C CYS A 207 -23.62 -39.13 5.21
N GLY A 208 -23.98 -38.93 3.93
CA GLY A 208 -24.95 -39.78 3.21
C GLY A 208 -26.43 -39.44 3.52
N TYR A 209 -26.69 -38.44 4.33
CA TYR A 209 -28.04 -38.02 4.70
C TYR A 209 -28.28 -36.53 4.41
N LYS A 210 -29.35 -36.23 3.69
CA LYS A 210 -29.73 -34.85 3.37
C LYS A 210 -30.61 -34.31 4.50
N PRO A 211 -30.20 -33.19 5.16
CA PRO A 211 -31.06 -32.54 6.13
C PRO A 211 -32.28 -31.90 5.45
N ASP A 212 -33.36 -31.78 6.14
CA ASP A 212 -34.50 -30.98 5.70
C ASP A 212 -34.18 -29.48 5.80
N GLN A 213 -35.02 -28.66 5.17
CA GLN A 213 -34.83 -27.22 5.13
C GLN A 213 -34.81 -26.60 6.53
N ALA A 214 -35.72 -26.99 7.41
CA ALA A 214 -35.82 -26.46 8.77
C ALA A 214 -34.54 -26.72 9.59
N THR A 215 -33.99 -27.94 9.48
CA THR A 215 -32.72 -28.30 10.14
C THR A 215 -31.54 -27.44 9.66
N ALA A 216 -31.50 -27.16 8.36
CA ALA A 216 -30.44 -26.31 7.79
C ALA A 216 -30.62 -24.84 8.18
N GLU A 217 -31.86 -24.32 8.23
CA GLU A 217 -32.16 -22.96 8.69
C GLU A 217 -31.84 -22.80 10.19
N ASP A 218 -32.20 -23.73 11.04
CA ASP A 218 -31.88 -23.72 12.47
C ASP A 218 -30.38 -23.74 12.72
N PHE A 219 -29.65 -24.50 11.92
CA PHE A 219 -28.17 -24.46 11.98
C PHE A 219 -27.61 -23.07 11.65
N LEU A 220 -28.07 -22.43 10.55
CA LEU A 220 -27.66 -21.08 10.20
C LEU A 220 -28.02 -20.06 11.27
N ALA A 221 -29.22 -20.11 11.79
CA ALA A 221 -29.68 -19.24 12.90
C ALA A 221 -28.80 -19.38 14.15
N SER A 222 -28.49 -20.62 14.53
CA SER A 222 -27.58 -20.91 15.65
C SER A 222 -26.16 -20.38 15.44
N TYR A 223 -25.69 -20.45 14.20
CA TYR A 223 -24.36 -19.94 13.79
C TYR A 223 -24.29 -18.40 13.87
N VAL A 224 -25.33 -17.71 13.37
CA VAL A 224 -25.46 -16.26 13.51
C VAL A 224 -25.43 -15.83 14.97
N GLN A 225 -26.23 -16.51 15.83
CA GLN A 225 -26.29 -16.21 17.25
C GLN A 225 -24.93 -16.37 17.95
N LYS A 226 -24.18 -17.43 17.61
CA LYS A 226 -22.81 -17.63 18.12
C LYS A 226 -21.83 -16.54 17.63
N MET A 227 -21.95 -16.11 16.37
CA MET A 227 -21.13 -15.00 15.84
C MET A 227 -21.47 -13.67 16.54
N GLU A 228 -22.72 -13.36 16.75
CA GLU A 228 -23.14 -12.13 17.44
C GLU A 228 -22.70 -12.10 18.90
N ILE A 229 -22.78 -13.23 19.60
CA ILE A 229 -22.27 -13.37 20.97
C ILE A 229 -20.75 -13.19 21.00
N SER A 230 -20.00 -13.74 20.05
CA SER A 230 -18.56 -13.58 19.98
C SER A 230 -18.15 -12.14 19.66
N VAL A 231 -18.90 -11.43 18.82
CA VAL A 231 -18.67 -10.00 18.50
C VAL A 231 -19.07 -9.09 19.65
N THR A 232 -20.18 -9.40 20.37
CA THR A 232 -20.58 -8.66 21.56
C THR A 232 -19.70 -8.96 22.75
N ALA A 233 -19.24 -10.19 22.93
CA ALA A 233 -18.24 -10.55 23.95
C ALA A 233 -16.89 -9.89 23.69
N SER A 234 -16.45 -9.78 22.42
CA SER A 234 -15.25 -9.02 22.06
C SER A 234 -15.44 -7.50 22.21
N LYS A 235 -16.66 -6.98 22.02
CA LYS A 235 -17.00 -5.57 22.29
C LYS A 235 -17.25 -5.27 23.77
N GLN A 236 -17.80 -6.21 24.53
CA GLN A 236 -18.05 -6.06 25.98
C GLN A 236 -16.85 -6.48 26.84
N GLY A 237 -16.00 -7.39 26.36
CA GLY A 237 -14.73 -7.75 27.02
C GLY A 237 -13.64 -6.65 26.91
N ILE A 238 -13.86 -5.62 26.09
CA ILE A 238 -13.07 -4.38 26.05
C ILE A 238 -13.81 -3.31 26.91
N SER A 239 -14.40 -3.69 28.04
CA SER A 239 -15.05 -2.75 28.92
C SER A 239 -14.01 -1.99 29.75
N ARG A 240 -14.09 -0.69 29.62
CA ARG A 240 -13.62 0.45 30.44
C ARG A 240 -12.32 0.34 31.25
N GLU A 241 -11.93 -0.79 31.79
CA GLU A 241 -10.67 -0.96 32.52
C GLU A 241 -9.47 -1.25 31.59
N ARG A 242 -9.65 -2.05 30.50
CA ARG A 242 -8.58 -2.30 29.51
C ARG A 242 -8.26 -1.07 28.65
N ILE A 243 -9.25 -0.20 28.38
CA ILE A 243 -9.03 1.06 27.65
C ILE A 243 -8.21 2.06 28.49
N LYS A 244 -8.33 2.04 29.83
CA LYS A 244 -7.49 2.85 30.70
C LYS A 244 -6.05 2.36 30.75
N ILE A 245 -5.83 1.05 30.76
CA ILE A 245 -4.48 0.46 30.79
C ILE A 245 -3.80 0.60 29.42
N ALA A 246 -4.52 0.41 28.30
CA ALA A 246 -3.94 0.54 26.95
C ALA A 246 -3.63 2.00 26.57
N LYS A 247 -4.41 2.97 27.03
CA LYS A 247 -4.14 4.41 26.77
C LYS A 247 -3.01 5.00 27.61
N SER A 248 -2.60 4.34 28.69
CA SER A 248 -1.49 4.80 29.54
C SER A 248 -0.11 4.26 29.14
N GLN A 249 -0.02 3.32 28.19
CA GLN A 249 1.23 2.63 27.87
C GLN A 249 1.71 2.73 26.41
N PHE A 250 0.95 3.37 25.51
CA PHE A 250 1.41 3.60 24.15
C PHE A 250 1.66 5.09 23.90
N ARG A 251 2.91 5.52 24.08
CA ARG A 251 3.42 6.76 23.50
C ARG A 251 4.15 6.41 22.22
N GLU A 252 3.66 6.91 21.07
CA GLU A 252 4.37 6.83 19.81
C GLU A 252 5.77 7.46 19.97
N GLY A 253 6.81 6.68 19.64
CA GLY A 253 8.19 7.15 19.60
C GLY A 253 9.08 6.80 20.80
N GLU A 254 8.59 6.06 21.81
CA GLU A 254 9.44 5.58 22.90
C GLU A 254 10.26 4.34 22.48
N SER A 255 11.58 4.41 22.71
CA SER A 255 12.49 3.26 22.53
C SER A 255 12.33 2.31 23.72
N TYR A 256 12.03 1.05 23.46
CA TYR A 256 12.00 -0.01 24.48
C TYR A 256 13.37 -0.65 24.71
N THR A 257 14.44 0.04 24.32
CA THR A 257 15.83 -0.43 24.55
C THR A 257 16.12 -0.45 26.03
N GLY A 258 16.37 -1.63 26.61
CA GLY A 258 16.61 -1.82 28.04
C GLY A 258 15.39 -2.26 28.86
N GLU A 259 14.19 -2.26 28.28
CA GLU A 259 12.97 -2.73 28.94
C GLU A 259 12.92 -4.28 28.92
N SER A 260 12.34 -4.86 29.99
CA SER A 260 12.08 -6.30 30.07
C SER A 260 10.68 -6.63 29.57
N ILE A 261 10.54 -7.74 28.84
CA ILE A 261 9.26 -8.28 28.41
C ILE A 261 8.89 -9.51 29.24
N SER A 262 7.62 -9.63 29.63
CA SER A 262 7.11 -10.80 30.36
C SER A 262 6.10 -11.63 29.56
N SER A 263 5.42 -11.03 28.60
CA SER A 263 4.46 -11.72 27.72
C SER A 263 4.12 -10.89 26.49
N PHE A 264 3.62 -11.56 25.44
CA PHE A 264 3.01 -10.91 24.28
C PHE A 264 1.73 -11.63 23.88
N THR A 265 0.86 -10.94 23.12
CA THR A 265 -0.38 -11.53 22.61
C THR A 265 -0.35 -11.53 21.09
N PHE A 266 -0.55 -12.71 20.49
CA PHE A 266 -0.61 -12.87 19.04
C PHE A 266 -1.89 -13.61 18.65
N LYS A 267 -2.70 -13.02 17.76
CA LYS A 267 -4.02 -13.55 17.33
C LYS A 267 -4.92 -13.98 18.49
N GLY A 268 -4.93 -13.21 19.58
CA GLY A 268 -5.77 -13.46 20.76
C GLY A 268 -5.20 -14.47 21.76
N THR A 269 -4.11 -15.15 21.46
CA THR A 269 -3.42 -16.07 22.39
C THR A 269 -2.26 -15.37 23.08
N LYS A 270 -2.23 -15.46 24.42
CA LYS A 270 -1.15 -14.91 25.24
C LYS A 270 -0.01 -15.93 25.38
N TYR A 271 1.22 -15.45 25.14
CA TYR A 271 2.46 -16.19 25.27
C TYR A 271 3.33 -15.54 26.34
N GLU A 272 3.83 -16.33 27.29
CA GLU A 272 4.76 -15.86 28.30
C GLU A 272 6.19 -16.00 27.78
N VAL A 273 7.00 -14.96 27.93
CA VAL A 273 8.38 -14.88 27.48
C VAL A 273 9.20 -14.07 28.48
N LYS A 274 10.49 -14.37 28.60
CA LYS A 274 11.38 -13.68 29.53
C LYS A 274 12.28 -12.67 28.84
N THR A 275 12.41 -12.75 27.52
CA THR A 275 13.29 -11.88 26.74
C THR A 275 12.68 -11.54 25.38
N TRP A 276 13.08 -10.41 24.81
CA TRP A 276 12.73 -10.00 23.44
C TRP A 276 13.16 -11.03 22.39
N LYS A 277 14.31 -11.69 22.62
CA LYS A 277 14.81 -12.78 21.76
C LYS A 277 13.85 -13.98 21.79
N GLU A 278 13.37 -14.35 22.94
CA GLU A 278 12.42 -15.47 23.12
C GLU A 278 11.07 -15.17 22.46
N MET A 279 10.59 -13.92 22.61
CA MET A 279 9.40 -13.45 21.88
C MET A 279 9.55 -13.59 20.37
N LEU A 280 10.68 -13.14 19.81
CA LEU A 280 10.94 -13.22 18.37
C LEU A 280 10.98 -14.68 17.89
N ILE A 281 11.69 -15.55 18.61
CA ILE A 281 11.75 -16.99 18.31
C ILE A 281 10.34 -17.61 18.32
N GLN A 282 9.52 -17.27 19.31
CA GLN A 282 8.18 -17.81 19.45
C GLN A 282 7.23 -17.33 18.33
N ILE A 283 7.34 -16.07 17.93
CA ILE A 283 6.65 -15.54 16.75
C ILE A 283 7.08 -16.29 15.48
N CYS A 284 8.40 -16.49 15.28
CA CYS A 284 8.91 -17.25 14.14
C CYS A 284 8.39 -18.68 14.11
N ASN A 285 8.33 -19.37 15.26
CA ASN A 285 7.79 -20.73 15.36
C ASN A 285 6.29 -20.78 15.02
N ILE A 286 5.51 -19.79 15.48
CA ILE A 286 4.08 -19.68 15.15
C ILE A 286 3.89 -19.44 13.65
N MET A 287 4.71 -18.55 13.06
CA MET A 287 4.67 -18.27 11.63
C MET A 287 5.08 -19.48 10.80
N LEU A 288 6.11 -20.21 11.22
CA LEU A 288 6.55 -21.44 10.57
C LEU A 288 5.45 -22.52 10.60
N ALA A 289 4.76 -22.69 11.74
CA ALA A 289 3.67 -23.63 11.85
C ALA A 289 2.45 -23.25 11.00
N THR A 290 2.19 -21.95 10.80
CA THR A 290 0.99 -21.45 10.13
C THR A 290 1.20 -21.23 8.62
N HIS A 291 2.45 -20.95 8.19
CA HIS A 291 2.80 -20.55 6.82
C HIS A 291 4.09 -21.22 6.35
N ARG A 292 4.19 -22.53 6.52
CA ARG A 292 5.40 -23.31 6.25
C ARG A 292 5.92 -23.16 4.82
N ASP A 293 5.01 -23.07 3.86
CA ASP A 293 5.25 -22.91 2.43
C ASP A 293 5.83 -21.54 2.03
N ARG A 294 5.68 -20.53 2.88
CA ARG A 294 6.15 -19.16 2.63
C ARG A 294 7.23 -18.69 3.62
N PHE A 295 7.54 -19.48 4.62
CA PHE A 295 8.45 -19.07 5.70
C PHE A 295 9.89 -18.85 5.21
N GLU A 296 10.32 -19.54 4.14
CA GLU A 296 11.64 -19.34 3.53
C GLU A 296 11.85 -17.91 3.00
N GLN A 297 10.78 -17.19 2.67
CA GLN A 297 10.87 -15.78 2.25
C GLN A 297 11.42 -14.87 3.35
N VAL A 298 11.34 -15.27 4.63
CA VAL A 298 11.93 -14.53 5.76
C VAL A 298 13.46 -14.48 5.67
N LEU A 299 14.10 -15.47 5.02
CA LEU A 299 15.54 -15.51 4.82
C LEU A 299 16.03 -14.42 3.84
N ASN A 300 15.13 -13.89 3.02
CA ASN A 300 15.42 -12.81 2.08
C ASN A 300 15.34 -11.42 2.73
N LEU A 301 14.89 -11.34 3.99
CA LEU A 301 14.85 -10.07 4.74
C LEU A 301 16.27 -9.69 5.16
N VAL A 302 16.80 -8.64 4.54
CA VAL A 302 18.14 -8.11 4.87
C VAL A 302 18.09 -7.47 6.25
N GLY A 303 18.70 -8.13 7.24
CA GLY A 303 18.90 -7.57 8.57
C GLY A 303 19.84 -6.37 8.51
N ARG A 304 19.49 -5.27 9.20
CA ARG A 304 20.45 -4.17 9.43
C ARG A 304 21.61 -4.71 10.26
N LYS A 305 22.81 -4.76 9.66
CA LYS A 305 24.05 -4.88 10.44
C LYS A 305 24.18 -3.59 11.28
N ARG A 306 24.32 -3.77 12.60
CA ARG A 306 24.76 -2.70 13.50
C ARG A 306 26.22 -2.36 13.24
#